data_2b24b42304703e10834335f0b3641f8d
#
_entry.id   2b24b42304703e10834335f0b3641f8d
#
_cell.length_a   1.000
_cell.length_b   1.000
_cell.length_c   1.000
_cell.angle_alpha   90.00
_cell.angle_beta   90.00
_cell.angle_gamma   90.00
#
_symmetry.space_group_name_H-M   'P 1'
#
loop_
_entity.id
_entity.type
_entity.pdbx_description
1 polymer ?
#
loop_
_entity_poly.entity_id
_entity_poly.type
_entity_poly.pdbx_seq_one_letter_code
_entity_poly.pdbx_strand_id
1 'polypeptide(L)'
;MDDVPPARHEQALDDGWTAAGPPVARPRRPGPSRAEAAEAVRTLIRWAGDDPDREGLAGTPDRVLRAYAEWFGGYGEDPAALLGRTFGESGGYDGMVVLRDIRFVSHCEHHMAPVFGRAHVGYLPRGGRVVGTSKLARLVGLYARRLQIQERA
;
A
#
# COMPACT_ATOMS: atom_id res chain seq x y z
N MET A 1 48.14 -1.96 -10.78
CA MET A 1 47.30 -1.23 -11.76
C MET A 1 46.21 -2.23 -12.09
N ASP A 2 45.23 -2.30 -11.19
CA ASP A 2 44.26 -3.40 -11.18
C ASP A 2 43.06 -3.03 -12.06
N ASP A 3 42.90 -3.87 -13.05
CA ASP A 3 41.82 -3.77 -14.06
C ASP A 3 40.49 -4.20 -13.41
N VAL A 4 39.69 -3.24 -12.97
CA VAL A 4 38.34 -3.49 -12.45
C VAL A 4 37.40 -3.61 -13.67
N PRO A 5 36.77 -4.77 -13.90
CA PRO A 5 35.84 -4.91 -14.99
C PRO A 5 34.60 -4.02 -14.77
N PRO A 6 34.04 -3.42 -15.84
CA PRO A 6 32.87 -2.57 -15.71
C PRO A 6 31.68 -3.35 -15.16
N ALA A 7 30.96 -2.72 -14.23
CA ALA A 7 29.79 -3.28 -13.59
C ALA A 7 28.73 -3.65 -14.64
N ARG A 8 28.27 -4.90 -14.62
CA ARG A 8 27.19 -5.42 -15.46
C ARG A 8 25.83 -4.87 -15.00
N HIS A 9 25.52 -3.62 -15.32
CA HIS A 9 24.23 -3.00 -15.00
C HIS A 9 23.33 -2.73 -16.22
N GLU A 10 23.72 -3.18 -17.41
CA GLU A 10 23.01 -2.76 -18.64
C GLU A 10 22.17 -3.88 -19.30
N GLN A 11 22.04 -5.06 -18.70
CA GLN A 11 21.31 -6.18 -19.32
C GLN A 11 20.05 -6.66 -18.57
N ALA A 12 19.55 -5.94 -17.59
CA ALA A 12 18.44 -6.38 -16.75
C ALA A 12 17.10 -5.66 -17.00
N LEU A 13 16.90 -4.96 -18.12
CA LEU A 13 15.67 -4.20 -18.38
C LEU A 13 14.81 -4.71 -19.54
N ASP A 14 15.09 -5.91 -20.09
CA ASP A 14 14.30 -6.48 -21.19
C ASP A 14 13.51 -7.75 -20.79
N ASP A 15 13.29 -7.95 -19.50
CA ASP A 15 12.50 -9.08 -19.02
C ASP A 15 10.99 -8.80 -19.06
N GLY A 16 10.46 -8.38 -20.22
CA GLY A 16 9.03 -8.52 -20.50
C GLY A 16 8.06 -7.93 -19.48
N TRP A 17 8.47 -6.91 -18.70
CA TRP A 17 7.54 -6.21 -17.82
C TRP A 17 6.56 -5.39 -18.66
N THR A 18 5.54 -6.07 -19.18
CA THR A 18 4.35 -5.38 -19.68
C THR A 18 3.72 -4.70 -18.50
N ALA A 19 3.68 -3.38 -18.52
CA ALA A 19 2.92 -2.60 -17.56
C ALA A 19 1.50 -3.17 -17.49
N ALA A 20 1.23 -4.02 -16.53
CA ALA A 20 -0.14 -4.37 -16.20
C ALA A 20 -0.82 -3.03 -15.95
N GLY A 21 -1.85 -2.72 -16.71
CA GLY A 21 -2.60 -1.47 -16.56
C GLY A 21 -2.98 -1.28 -15.08
N PRO A 22 -3.31 -0.04 -14.65
CA PRO A 22 -3.60 0.24 -13.27
C PRO A 22 -4.60 -0.80 -12.75
N PRO A 23 -4.38 -1.35 -11.55
CA PRO A 23 -5.27 -2.37 -11.00
C PRO A 23 -6.69 -1.81 -10.96
N VAL A 24 -7.54 -2.40 -11.79
CA VAL A 24 -8.97 -2.04 -11.86
C VAL A 24 -9.53 -2.27 -10.46
N ALA A 25 -10.15 -1.25 -9.90
CA ALA A 25 -10.86 -1.37 -8.63
C ALA A 25 -11.84 -2.53 -8.74
N ARG A 26 -11.57 -3.63 -8.06
CA ARG A 26 -12.49 -4.78 -8.08
C ARG A 26 -13.75 -4.39 -7.35
N PRO A 27 -14.95 -4.63 -7.92
CA PRO A 27 -16.19 -4.38 -7.22
C PRO A 27 -16.14 -5.12 -5.88
N ARG A 28 -16.39 -4.41 -4.78
CA ARG A 28 -16.46 -5.04 -3.46
C ARG A 28 -17.58 -6.08 -3.50
N ARG A 29 -17.23 -7.34 -3.29
CA ARG A 29 -18.24 -8.36 -2.98
C ARG A 29 -18.96 -7.95 -1.70
N PRO A 30 -20.26 -8.25 -1.54
CA PRO A 30 -20.93 -8.10 -0.26
C PRO A 30 -20.06 -8.81 0.80
N GLY A 31 -19.54 -8.04 1.74
CA GLY A 31 -18.71 -8.56 2.81
C GLY A 31 -19.59 -9.12 3.95
N PRO A 32 -19.00 -9.84 4.92
CA PRO A 32 -19.69 -10.25 6.12
C PRO A 32 -20.21 -9.03 6.88
N SER A 33 -21.27 -9.23 7.64
CA SER A 33 -21.78 -8.22 8.55
C SER A 33 -20.76 -7.91 9.66
N ARG A 34 -20.92 -6.75 10.29
CA ARG A 34 -20.08 -6.37 11.43
C ARG A 34 -20.17 -7.41 12.56
N ALA A 35 -21.35 -7.98 12.79
CA ALA A 35 -21.57 -9.00 13.82
C ALA A 35 -20.80 -10.29 13.53
N GLU A 36 -20.84 -10.78 12.28
CA GLU A 36 -20.07 -11.96 11.85
C GLU A 36 -18.55 -11.72 11.99
N ALA A 37 -18.08 -10.54 11.62
CA ALA A 37 -16.67 -10.19 11.74
C ALA A 37 -16.24 -10.09 13.22
N ALA A 38 -17.10 -9.55 14.11
CA ALA A 38 -16.83 -9.51 15.54
C ALA A 38 -16.77 -10.93 16.15
N GLU A 39 -17.66 -11.84 15.75
CA GLU A 39 -17.63 -13.23 16.22
C GLU A 39 -16.38 -13.98 15.71
N ALA A 40 -15.91 -13.69 14.51
CA ALA A 40 -14.65 -14.23 14.03
C ALA A 40 -13.46 -13.81 14.92
N VAL A 41 -13.42 -12.57 15.40
CA VAL A 41 -12.41 -12.11 16.37
C VAL A 41 -12.54 -12.87 17.69
N ARG A 42 -13.75 -13.08 18.22
CA ARG A 42 -13.96 -13.89 19.43
C ARG A 42 -13.46 -15.31 19.25
N THR A 43 -13.72 -15.89 18.08
CA THR A 43 -13.24 -17.23 17.74
C THR A 43 -11.72 -17.31 17.74
N LEU A 44 -11.03 -16.32 17.17
CA LEU A 44 -9.57 -16.26 17.20
C LEU A 44 -9.02 -16.11 18.62
N ILE A 45 -9.66 -15.33 19.49
CA ILE A 45 -9.26 -15.20 20.89
C ILE A 45 -9.36 -16.57 21.59
N ARG A 46 -10.49 -17.30 21.41
CA ARG A 46 -10.66 -18.65 21.96
C ARG A 46 -9.61 -19.62 21.42
N TRP A 47 -9.35 -19.58 20.12
CA TRP A 47 -8.33 -20.42 19.49
C TRP A 47 -6.93 -20.14 20.04
N ALA A 48 -6.63 -18.89 20.38
CA ALA A 48 -5.37 -18.51 21.02
C ALA A 48 -5.27 -18.95 22.49
N GLY A 49 -6.34 -19.49 23.07
CA GLY A 49 -6.37 -20.03 24.43
C GLY A 49 -6.84 -19.02 25.49
N ASP A 50 -7.47 -17.92 25.11
CA ASP A 50 -7.98 -16.91 26.05
C ASP A 50 -9.52 -16.81 26.01
N ASP A 51 -10.11 -16.21 27.05
CA ASP A 51 -11.55 -16.00 27.18
C ASP A 51 -11.96 -14.63 26.62
N PRO A 52 -12.73 -14.59 25.49
CA PRO A 52 -13.18 -13.32 24.91
C PRO A 52 -14.18 -12.57 25.80
N ASP A 53 -14.75 -13.21 26.81
CA ASP A 53 -15.79 -12.62 27.69
C ASP A 53 -15.19 -12.03 28.96
N ARG A 54 -13.91 -12.27 29.27
CA ARG A 54 -13.25 -11.61 30.39
C ARG A 54 -13.21 -10.09 30.19
N GLU A 55 -13.25 -9.32 31.26
CA GLU A 55 -13.37 -7.87 31.28
C GLU A 55 -12.39 -7.18 30.30
N GLY A 56 -11.12 -7.56 30.27
CA GLY A 56 -10.09 -6.95 29.39
C GLY A 56 -10.31 -7.21 27.91
N LEU A 57 -11.01 -8.29 27.53
CA LEU A 57 -11.25 -8.71 26.14
C LEU A 57 -12.68 -8.47 25.64
N ALA A 58 -13.64 -8.20 26.50
CA ALA A 58 -15.06 -8.03 26.12
C ALA A 58 -15.25 -6.98 24.99
N GLY A 59 -14.49 -5.89 25.02
CA GLY A 59 -14.53 -4.86 23.97
C GLY A 59 -13.53 -5.07 22.81
N THR A 60 -12.74 -6.15 22.81
CA THR A 60 -11.67 -6.36 21.83
C THR A 60 -12.22 -6.60 20.42
N PRO A 61 -13.30 -7.35 20.17
CA PRO A 61 -13.84 -7.52 18.84
C PRO A 61 -14.11 -6.17 18.15
N ASP A 62 -14.76 -5.25 18.82
CA ASP A 62 -15.05 -3.93 18.27
C ASP A 62 -13.81 -3.06 18.06
N ARG A 63 -12.82 -3.17 18.95
CA ARG A 63 -11.54 -2.46 18.78
C ARG A 63 -10.78 -2.98 17.55
N VAL A 64 -10.72 -4.29 17.36
CA VAL A 64 -10.09 -4.92 16.19
C VAL A 64 -10.79 -4.49 14.90
N LEU A 65 -12.12 -4.51 14.86
CA LEU A 65 -12.86 -4.08 13.65
C LEU A 65 -12.63 -2.62 13.30
N ARG A 66 -12.49 -1.72 14.30
CA ARG A 66 -12.13 -0.32 14.04
C ARG A 66 -10.70 -0.21 13.50
N ALA A 67 -9.75 -0.91 14.11
CA ALA A 67 -8.37 -0.92 13.66
C ALA A 67 -8.26 -1.47 12.22
N TYR A 68 -8.95 -2.55 11.90
CA TYR A 68 -8.96 -3.14 10.56
C TYR A 68 -9.60 -2.23 9.50
N ALA A 69 -10.64 -1.49 9.87
CA ALA A 69 -11.23 -0.50 8.98
C ALA A 69 -10.24 0.62 8.61
N GLU A 70 -9.36 1.00 9.53
CA GLU A 70 -8.29 1.95 9.29
C GLU A 70 -7.12 1.31 8.50
N TRP A 71 -6.60 0.16 8.98
CA TRP A 71 -5.44 -0.50 8.40
C TRP A 71 -5.69 -1.02 6.98
N PHE A 72 -6.91 -1.41 6.66
CA PHE A 72 -7.30 -1.94 5.35
C PHE A 72 -8.23 -1.01 4.56
N GLY A 73 -8.30 0.27 4.95
CA GLY A 73 -9.11 1.29 4.28
C GLY A 73 -8.72 1.54 2.83
N GLY A 74 -7.47 1.25 2.46
CA GLY A 74 -6.95 1.44 1.10
C GLY A 74 -7.67 0.62 0.02
N TYR A 75 -8.36 -0.47 0.39
CA TYR A 75 -9.21 -1.20 -0.57
C TYR A 75 -10.42 -0.41 -1.07
N GLY A 76 -10.85 0.61 -0.33
CA GLY A 76 -11.96 1.48 -0.73
C GLY A 76 -11.54 2.68 -1.56
N GLU A 77 -10.25 2.88 -1.80
CA GLU A 77 -9.72 4.03 -2.51
C GLU A 77 -9.29 3.68 -3.94
N ASP A 78 -9.49 4.61 -4.88
CA ASP A 78 -9.09 4.47 -6.28
C ASP A 78 -7.76 5.21 -6.50
N PRO A 79 -6.66 4.49 -6.83
CA PRO A 79 -5.37 5.10 -7.14
C PRO A 79 -5.42 6.04 -8.36
N ALA A 80 -6.22 5.70 -9.38
CA ALA A 80 -6.32 6.49 -10.61
C ALA A 80 -6.99 7.85 -10.32
N ALA A 81 -8.08 7.86 -9.54
CA ALA A 81 -8.73 9.08 -9.10
C ALA A 81 -7.79 9.96 -8.26
N LEU A 82 -6.96 9.34 -7.41
CA LEU A 82 -5.97 10.05 -6.61
C LEU A 82 -4.93 10.77 -7.49
N LEU A 83 -4.43 10.12 -8.55
CA LEU A 83 -3.41 10.66 -9.45
C LEU A 83 -3.98 11.55 -10.55
N GLY A 84 -5.26 11.45 -10.88
CA GLY A 84 -5.90 12.12 -12.02
C GLY A 84 -5.82 13.65 -12.02
N ARG A 85 -5.60 14.30 -10.86
CA ARG A 85 -5.40 15.75 -10.80
C ARG A 85 -3.92 16.08 -10.96
N THR A 86 -3.52 16.57 -12.15
CA THR A 86 -2.17 17.01 -12.49
C THR A 86 -2.14 18.51 -12.70
N PHE A 87 -0.93 19.11 -12.62
CA PHE A 87 -0.71 20.53 -12.84
C PHE A 87 0.02 20.74 -14.16
N GLY A 88 -0.40 21.73 -14.96
CA GLY A 88 0.19 22.06 -16.26
C GLY A 88 1.33 23.08 -16.22
N GLU A 89 1.60 23.67 -15.07
CA GLU A 89 2.57 24.76 -14.91
C GLU A 89 3.96 24.26 -14.50
N SER A 90 4.47 23.24 -15.20
CA SER A 90 5.81 22.72 -14.90
C SER A 90 6.97 23.58 -15.43
N GLY A 91 6.66 24.69 -16.12
CA GLY A 91 7.69 25.56 -16.70
C GLY A 91 8.64 24.87 -17.68
N GLY A 92 8.21 23.73 -18.27
CA GLY A 92 9.06 22.92 -19.14
C GLY A 92 10.01 21.97 -18.37
N TYR A 93 9.79 21.78 -17.06
CA TYR A 93 10.57 20.83 -16.28
C TYR A 93 10.39 19.39 -16.79
N ASP A 94 11.48 18.78 -17.22
CA ASP A 94 11.56 17.45 -17.80
C ASP A 94 12.39 16.47 -16.94
N GLY A 95 12.98 16.98 -15.85
CA GLY A 95 13.76 16.18 -14.92
C GLY A 95 12.91 15.23 -14.08
N MET A 96 13.56 14.24 -13.48
CA MET A 96 12.90 13.29 -12.58
C MET A 96 12.43 14.00 -11.30
N VAL A 97 11.15 13.86 -10.98
CA VAL A 97 10.60 14.27 -9.69
C VAL A 97 10.73 13.09 -8.72
N VAL A 98 11.40 13.28 -7.59
CA VAL A 98 11.64 12.23 -6.59
C VAL A 98 11.10 12.68 -5.24
N LEU A 99 10.27 11.85 -4.62
CA LEU A 99 9.86 11.98 -3.22
C LEU A 99 10.48 10.83 -2.44
N ARG A 100 11.27 11.16 -1.42
CA ARG A 100 12.07 10.18 -0.65
C ARG A 100 11.57 10.09 0.78
N ASP A 101 11.91 8.97 1.43
CA ASP A 101 11.70 8.74 2.86
C ASP A 101 10.23 8.78 3.32
N ILE A 102 9.30 8.35 2.45
CA ILE A 102 7.89 8.23 2.80
C ILE A 102 7.75 7.05 3.77
N ARG A 103 7.55 7.34 5.04
CA ARG A 103 7.32 6.30 6.05
C ARG A 103 5.95 5.68 5.86
N PHE A 104 5.87 4.36 5.99
CA PHE A 104 4.61 3.64 5.95
C PHE A 104 4.58 2.49 6.94
N VAL A 105 3.36 2.10 7.31
CA VAL A 105 3.05 0.83 7.97
C VAL A 105 2.09 0.09 7.06
N SER A 106 2.43 -1.14 6.73
CA SER A 106 1.61 -2.04 5.92
C SER A 106 1.40 -3.36 6.66
N HIS A 107 0.68 -4.29 6.07
CA HIS A 107 0.42 -5.62 6.64
C HIS A 107 0.71 -6.67 5.59
N CYS A 108 1.53 -7.66 5.94
CA CYS A 108 1.84 -8.74 5.01
C CYS A 108 0.60 -9.61 4.78
N GLU A 109 0.39 -10.07 3.55
CA GLU A 109 -0.77 -10.88 3.21
C GLU A 109 -0.70 -12.31 3.77
N HIS A 110 0.51 -12.80 4.12
CA HIS A 110 0.69 -14.16 4.62
C HIS A 110 0.22 -14.33 6.07
N HIS A 111 0.47 -13.34 6.92
CA HIS A 111 0.21 -13.44 8.36
C HIS A 111 -0.63 -12.28 8.91
N MET A 112 -0.99 -11.31 8.09
CA MET A 112 -1.63 -10.04 8.50
C MET A 112 -0.80 -9.26 9.54
N ALA A 113 0.48 -9.58 9.65
CA ALA A 113 1.40 -8.94 10.58
C ALA A 113 1.86 -7.57 10.03
N PRO A 114 2.11 -6.57 10.90
CA PRO A 114 2.55 -5.26 10.47
C PRO A 114 3.98 -5.30 9.89
N VAL A 115 4.18 -4.52 8.83
CA VAL A 115 5.46 -4.28 8.17
C VAL A 115 5.73 -2.78 8.19
N PHE A 116 6.91 -2.39 8.64
CA PHE A 116 7.33 -0.99 8.70
C PHE A 116 8.37 -0.72 7.63
N GLY A 117 8.23 0.37 6.92
CA GLY A 117 9.16 0.68 5.84
C GLY A 117 9.23 2.15 5.47
N ARG A 118 10.09 2.41 4.48
CA ARG A 118 10.23 3.68 3.80
C ARG A 118 10.17 3.44 2.30
N ALA A 119 9.36 4.23 1.60
CA ALA A 119 9.26 4.21 0.15
C ALA A 119 9.94 5.44 -0.44
N HIS A 120 10.50 5.26 -1.63
CA HIS A 120 11.01 6.32 -2.47
C HIS A 120 10.28 6.22 -3.81
N VAL A 121 9.65 7.31 -4.23
CA VAL A 121 8.88 7.33 -5.47
C VAL A 121 9.49 8.36 -6.41
N GLY A 122 9.87 7.93 -7.60
CA GLY A 122 10.34 8.80 -8.66
C GLY A 122 9.50 8.64 -9.92
N TYR A 123 9.28 9.73 -10.66
CA TYR A 123 8.64 9.69 -11.97
C TYR A 123 9.20 10.76 -12.88
N LEU A 124 9.11 10.51 -14.18
CA LEU A 124 9.45 11.49 -15.21
C LEU A 124 8.16 12.16 -15.69
N PRO A 125 8.02 13.49 -15.56
CA PRO A 125 6.92 14.25 -16.13
C PRO A 125 6.85 14.05 -17.65
N ARG A 126 5.64 13.96 -18.18
CA ARG A 126 5.41 13.91 -19.63
C ARG A 126 4.38 14.97 -20.03
N GLY A 127 4.58 15.58 -21.21
CA GLY A 127 3.64 16.58 -21.73
C GLY A 127 3.49 17.83 -20.87
N GLY A 128 4.55 18.22 -20.14
CA GLY A 128 4.55 19.41 -19.28
C GLY A 128 3.65 19.31 -18.04
N ARG A 129 3.22 18.10 -17.64
CA ARG A 129 2.31 17.90 -16.52
C ARG A 129 3.02 17.20 -15.35
N VAL A 130 2.80 17.71 -14.16
CA VAL A 130 3.37 17.18 -12.91
C VAL A 130 2.28 16.74 -11.95
N VAL A 131 2.59 15.71 -11.16
CA VAL A 131 1.78 15.25 -10.05
C VAL A 131 2.28 15.89 -8.76
N GLY A 132 1.39 16.43 -7.94
CA GLY A 132 1.79 17.01 -6.66
C GLY A 132 2.44 15.96 -5.75
N THR A 133 3.56 16.30 -5.12
CA THR A 133 4.34 15.40 -4.26
C THR A 133 3.51 14.80 -3.12
N SER A 134 2.57 15.56 -2.57
CA SER A 134 1.62 15.06 -1.55
C SER A 134 0.76 13.89 -2.03
N LYS A 135 0.47 13.81 -3.34
CA LYS A 135 -0.28 12.69 -3.92
C LYS A 135 0.56 11.43 -4.01
N LEU A 136 1.87 11.55 -4.25
CA LEU A 136 2.79 10.42 -4.23
C LEU A 136 2.83 9.79 -2.82
N ALA A 137 2.95 10.62 -1.78
CA ALA A 137 2.89 10.14 -0.39
C ALA A 137 1.55 9.47 -0.07
N ARG A 138 0.43 10.05 -0.54
CA ARG A 138 -0.91 9.47 -0.36
C ARG A 138 -1.07 8.15 -1.12
N LEU A 139 -0.45 8.02 -2.30
CA LEU A 139 -0.46 6.78 -3.08
C LEU A 139 0.23 5.65 -2.32
N VAL A 140 1.41 5.93 -1.75
CA VAL A 140 2.11 4.97 -0.87
C VAL A 140 1.21 4.58 0.31
N GLY A 141 0.60 5.56 0.99
CA GLY A 141 -0.32 5.30 2.09
C GLY A 141 -1.57 4.51 1.70
N LEU A 142 -2.09 4.72 0.48
CA LEU A 142 -3.23 3.96 -0.06
C LEU A 142 -2.87 2.48 -0.23
N TYR A 143 -1.73 2.18 -0.86
CA TYR A 143 -1.29 0.80 -1.05
C TYR A 143 -0.83 0.15 0.26
N ALA A 144 -0.16 0.89 1.14
CA ALA A 144 0.24 0.39 2.45
C ALA A 144 -0.97 -0.08 3.28
N ARG A 145 -2.14 0.54 3.10
CA ARG A 145 -3.40 0.15 3.76
C ARG A 145 -4.15 -0.96 3.01
N ARG A 146 -3.40 -1.91 2.45
CA ARG A 146 -3.89 -3.16 1.87
C ARG A 146 -3.01 -4.29 2.37
N LEU A 147 -3.47 -5.53 2.23
CA LEU A 147 -2.59 -6.69 2.42
C LEU A 147 -1.60 -6.74 1.27
N GLN A 148 -0.31 -6.78 1.57
CA GLN A 148 0.77 -6.67 0.59
C GLN A 148 1.77 -7.81 0.71
N ILE A 149 2.37 -8.18 -0.42
CA ILE A 149 3.66 -8.88 -0.47
C ILE A 149 4.73 -7.81 -0.70
N GLN A 150 5.84 -7.90 0.01
CA GLN A 150 6.91 -6.90 -0.07
C GLN A 150 7.40 -6.66 -1.50
N GLU A 151 7.44 -7.70 -2.31
CA GLU A 151 7.93 -7.70 -3.69
C GLU A 151 6.97 -7.00 -4.67
N ARG A 152 5.76 -6.67 -4.22
CA ARG A 152 4.72 -5.99 -5.04
C ARG A 152 4.21 -4.69 -4.44
N ALA A 153 4.81 -4.26 -3.35
CA ALA A 153 4.40 -3.04 -2.65
C ALA A 153 4.95 -1.76 -3.31
#